data_4b01e1aa38074c9d3f9c1ddcc8e30d20
#
_entry.id   4b01e1aa38074c9d3f9c1ddcc8e30d20
#
_cell.length_a   1.000
_cell.length_b   1.000
_cell.length_c   1.000
_cell.angle_alpha   90.00
_cell.angle_beta   90.00
_cell.angle_gamma   90.00
#
_symmetry.space_group_name_H-M   'P 1'
#
loop_
_entity.id
_entity.type
_entity.pdbx_description
1 polymer ?
#
loop_
_entity_poly.entity_id
_entity_poly.type
_entity_poly.pdbx_seq_one_letter_code
_entity_poly.pdbx_strand_id
1 'polypeptide(L)'
;MCIRDRDLFAENYHNLRLNYIQETKGRFIFTGYYKQIFDILMLRKGVRSSVVVDPMRERIYFPEADAVLEKVHRREKALYALFLMESASGGINFNQPQSPKQMDIYEKRMKAIIHKYQLIYKMFGGDEDKAPNIEIPEIRLPMISLLKRQLSKLGDVLYHVDDYMIQRNIYGNYAVSISSSLCLCSGADKNDIKLFSESENWIKIAAL
;
A
#
# COMPACT_ATOMS: atom_id res chain seq x y z
N MET A 1 -18.85 -30.65 6.32
CA MET A 1 -19.25 -29.52 5.43
C MET A 1 -18.43 -29.63 4.15
N CYS A 2 -19.04 -29.92 3.01
CA CYS A 2 -18.35 -30.14 1.74
C CYS A 2 -17.78 -28.81 1.18
N ILE A 3 -16.72 -28.87 0.33
CA ILE A 3 -16.12 -27.71 -0.31
C ILE A 3 -17.17 -26.89 -1.09
N ARG A 4 -18.08 -27.61 -1.76
CA ARG A 4 -19.18 -27.03 -2.54
C ARG A 4 -20.18 -26.22 -1.70
N ASP A 5 -20.47 -26.68 -0.47
CA ASP A 5 -21.38 -25.97 0.44
C ASP A 5 -20.77 -24.65 0.97
N ARG A 6 -19.43 -24.59 1.07
CA ARG A 6 -18.70 -23.39 1.52
C ARG A 6 -18.70 -22.27 0.47
N ASP A 7 -18.56 -22.64 -0.81
CA ASP A 7 -18.58 -21.68 -1.92
C ASP A 7 -19.97 -21.10 -2.11
N LEU A 8 -21.01 -21.94 -2.01
CA LEU A 8 -22.41 -21.52 -2.07
C LEU A 8 -22.79 -20.60 -0.91
N PHE A 9 -22.28 -20.88 0.29
CA PHE A 9 -22.50 -20.03 1.47
C PHE A 9 -21.79 -18.68 1.32
N ALA A 10 -20.57 -18.66 0.78
CA ALA A 10 -19.82 -17.43 0.55
C ALA A 10 -20.48 -16.54 -0.51
N GLU A 11 -20.98 -17.12 -1.60
CA GLU A 11 -21.73 -16.38 -2.63
C GLU A 11 -23.06 -15.81 -2.11
N ASN A 12 -23.83 -16.64 -1.42
CA ASN A 12 -25.09 -16.21 -0.83
C ASN A 12 -24.88 -15.12 0.22
N TYR A 13 -23.83 -15.23 1.02
CA TYR A 13 -23.49 -14.24 2.02
C TYR A 13 -23.03 -12.91 1.39
N HIS A 14 -22.24 -12.97 0.31
CA HIS A 14 -21.84 -11.78 -0.43
C HIS A 14 -23.05 -11.07 -1.05
N ASN A 15 -23.95 -11.83 -1.66
CA ASN A 15 -25.19 -11.31 -2.26
C ASN A 15 -26.13 -10.72 -1.18
N LEU A 16 -26.26 -11.35 -0.03
CA LEU A 16 -27.01 -10.84 1.11
C LEU A 16 -26.44 -9.53 1.63
N ARG A 17 -25.11 -9.43 1.72
CA ARG A 17 -24.43 -8.19 2.13
C ARG A 17 -24.67 -7.06 1.15
N LEU A 18 -24.54 -7.31 -0.17
CA LEU A 18 -24.77 -6.31 -1.19
C LEU A 18 -26.21 -5.81 -1.18
N ASN A 19 -27.18 -6.73 -1.13
CA ASN A 19 -28.59 -6.39 -1.07
C ASN A 19 -28.92 -5.59 0.19
N TYR A 20 -28.38 -5.99 1.35
CA TYR A 20 -28.60 -5.28 2.60
C TYR A 20 -27.97 -3.88 2.62
N ILE A 21 -26.78 -3.71 2.03
CA ILE A 21 -26.14 -2.41 1.88
C ILE A 21 -26.99 -1.49 0.97
N GLN A 22 -27.55 -2.03 -0.11
CA GLN A 22 -28.44 -1.29 -0.99
C GLN A 22 -29.75 -0.87 -0.30
N GLU A 23 -30.37 -1.80 0.43
CA GLU A 23 -31.65 -1.55 1.14
C GLU A 23 -31.49 -0.59 2.32
N THR A 24 -30.39 -0.68 3.06
CA THR A 24 -30.16 0.13 4.26
C THR A 24 -29.38 1.40 4.04
N LYS A 25 -29.07 1.75 2.78
CA LYS A 25 -28.28 2.94 2.39
C LYS A 25 -26.95 3.04 3.17
N GLY A 26 -26.26 1.92 3.35
CA GLY A 26 -24.95 1.86 3.98
C GLY A 26 -24.94 1.98 5.51
N ARG A 27 -26.10 1.94 6.16
CA ARG A 27 -26.20 1.97 7.63
C ARG A 27 -25.95 0.62 8.31
N PHE A 28 -25.57 -0.38 7.54
CA PHE A 28 -25.32 -1.70 8.09
C PHE A 28 -23.97 -1.75 8.82
N ILE A 29 -24.03 -1.91 10.13
CA ILE A 29 -22.85 -2.13 10.95
C ILE A 29 -22.63 -3.65 11.04
N PHE A 30 -21.69 -4.15 10.26
CA PHE A 30 -21.21 -5.52 10.38
C PHE A 30 -20.33 -5.60 11.62
N THR A 31 -20.88 -5.92 12.75
CA THR A 31 -20.12 -6.07 13.99
C THR A 31 -20.04 -7.54 14.40
N GLY A 32 -18.88 -7.95 14.89
CA GLY A 32 -18.72 -9.22 15.57
C GLY A 32 -18.53 -10.44 14.66
N TYR A 33 -19.20 -11.52 14.99
CA TYR A 33 -19.00 -12.88 14.44
C TYR A 33 -19.09 -12.97 12.92
N TYR A 34 -19.98 -12.23 12.29
CA TYR A 34 -20.15 -12.25 10.83
C TYR A 34 -18.99 -11.60 10.08
N LYS A 35 -18.39 -10.55 10.61
CA LYS A 35 -17.20 -9.95 10.01
C LYS A 35 -16.05 -10.94 10.03
N GLN A 36 -15.82 -11.62 11.14
CA GLN A 36 -14.77 -12.64 11.27
C GLN A 36 -14.94 -13.78 10.28
N ILE A 37 -16.19 -14.28 10.10
CA ILE A 37 -16.48 -15.33 9.11
C ILE A 37 -16.19 -14.82 7.69
N PHE A 38 -16.59 -13.59 7.35
CA PHE A 38 -16.37 -13.01 6.05
C PHE A 38 -14.87 -12.84 5.78
N ASP A 39 -14.12 -12.33 6.73
CA ASP A 39 -12.67 -12.16 6.63
C ASP A 39 -11.96 -13.51 6.42
N ILE A 40 -12.36 -14.54 7.15
CA ILE A 40 -11.86 -15.92 6.95
C ILE A 40 -12.20 -16.46 5.56
N LEU A 41 -13.39 -16.18 5.05
CA LEU A 41 -13.81 -16.62 3.72
C LEU A 41 -13.03 -15.92 2.62
N MET A 42 -12.77 -14.61 2.75
CA MET A 42 -11.96 -13.84 1.82
C MET A 42 -10.51 -14.31 1.80
N LEU A 43 -9.91 -14.58 2.96
CA LEU A 43 -8.58 -15.19 3.06
C LEU A 43 -8.51 -16.55 2.35
N ARG A 44 -9.55 -17.39 2.49
CA ARG A 44 -9.62 -18.71 1.84
C ARG A 44 -9.84 -18.64 0.33
N LYS A 45 -10.50 -17.60 -0.18
CA LYS A 45 -10.66 -17.37 -1.63
C LYS A 45 -9.40 -16.89 -2.31
N GLY A 46 -8.36 -16.55 -1.56
CA GLY A 46 -7.11 -16.05 -2.12
C GLY A 46 -7.22 -14.68 -2.79
N VAL A 47 -8.22 -13.89 -2.40
CA VAL A 47 -8.40 -12.55 -2.94
C VAL A 47 -7.38 -11.60 -2.31
N ARG A 48 -6.52 -11.03 -3.15
CA ARG A 48 -5.62 -9.95 -2.73
C ARG A 48 -6.38 -8.64 -2.71
N SER A 49 -6.21 -7.88 -1.64
CA SER A 49 -6.77 -6.54 -1.54
C SER A 49 -5.95 -5.54 -2.35
N SER A 50 -6.63 -4.57 -2.96
CA SER A 50 -5.99 -3.37 -3.46
C SER A 50 -5.40 -2.56 -2.31
N VAL A 51 -4.37 -1.76 -2.60
CA VAL A 51 -3.82 -0.75 -1.69
C VAL A 51 -4.23 0.61 -2.21
N VAL A 52 -5.04 1.33 -1.45
CA VAL A 52 -5.43 2.69 -1.81
C VAL A 52 -4.66 3.69 -0.96
N VAL A 53 -3.87 4.51 -1.63
CA VAL A 53 -3.15 5.64 -1.04
C VAL A 53 -4.04 6.88 -1.15
N ASP A 54 -4.45 7.44 -0.01
CA ASP A 54 -5.29 8.62 0.10
C ASP A 54 -4.53 9.75 0.84
N PRO A 55 -3.71 10.53 0.13
CA PRO A 55 -2.92 11.57 0.77
C PRO A 55 -3.76 12.69 1.37
N MET A 56 -4.90 13.03 0.74
CA MET A 56 -5.79 14.10 1.20
C MET A 56 -6.39 13.82 2.59
N ARG A 57 -6.60 12.54 2.90
CA ARG A 57 -7.12 12.08 4.21
C ARG A 57 -6.03 11.45 5.06
N GLU A 58 -4.79 11.59 4.63
CA GLU A 58 -3.61 11.05 5.32
C GLU A 58 -3.76 9.58 5.69
N ARG A 59 -4.27 8.74 4.80
CA ARG A 59 -4.50 7.31 5.08
C ARG A 59 -4.05 6.41 3.94
N ILE A 60 -3.78 5.16 4.29
CA ILE A 60 -3.58 4.04 3.37
C ILE A 60 -4.51 2.93 3.84
N TYR A 61 -5.29 2.37 2.93
CA TYR A 61 -6.29 1.38 3.28
C TYR A 61 -6.42 0.28 2.23
N PHE A 62 -7.05 -0.81 2.64
CA PHE A 62 -7.21 -2.07 1.90
C PHE A 62 -8.72 -2.34 1.79
N PRO A 63 -9.37 -1.88 0.70
CA PRO A 63 -10.84 -1.88 0.61
C PRO A 63 -11.46 -3.28 0.71
N GLU A 64 -10.89 -4.29 0.05
CA GLU A 64 -11.44 -5.65 0.05
C GLU A 64 -11.29 -6.33 1.42
N ALA A 65 -10.31 -5.91 2.21
CA ALA A 65 -10.09 -6.39 3.58
C ALA A 65 -10.78 -5.52 4.64
N ASP A 66 -11.43 -4.41 4.25
CA ASP A 66 -11.99 -3.40 5.17
C ASP A 66 -10.99 -2.98 6.27
N ALA A 67 -9.74 -2.80 5.87
CA ALA A 67 -8.63 -2.53 6.78
C ALA A 67 -7.92 -1.22 6.45
N VAL A 68 -7.38 -0.58 7.49
CA VAL A 68 -6.60 0.66 7.37
C VAL A 68 -5.23 0.45 8.00
N LEU A 69 -4.19 1.01 7.39
CA LEU A 69 -2.85 1.02 7.96
C LEU A 69 -2.79 2.08 9.07
N GLU A 70 -3.00 1.61 10.29
CA GLU A 70 -3.04 2.45 11.50
C GLU A 70 -1.65 2.68 12.10
N LYS A 71 -1.56 3.68 13.00
CA LYS A 71 -0.36 3.95 13.83
C LYS A 71 0.93 4.14 13.04
N VAL A 72 0.80 4.74 11.85
CA VAL A 72 1.91 5.21 11.01
C VAL A 72 1.75 6.71 10.75
N HIS A 73 2.86 7.43 10.79
CA HIS A 73 2.88 8.88 10.55
C HIS A 73 3.03 9.18 9.05
N ARG A 74 2.93 10.46 8.68
CA ARG A 74 3.07 10.94 7.30
C ARG A 74 4.33 10.43 6.61
N ARG A 75 5.46 10.46 7.31
CA ARG A 75 6.76 10.03 6.77
C ARG A 75 6.79 8.56 6.38
N GLU A 76 6.20 7.67 7.18
CA GLU A 76 6.12 6.25 6.87
C GLU A 76 5.09 6.00 5.76
N LYS A 77 3.96 6.72 5.73
CA LYS A 77 2.95 6.62 4.67
C LYS A 77 3.53 7.05 3.33
N ALA A 78 4.27 8.17 3.31
CA ALA A 78 4.96 8.66 2.11
C ALA A 78 6.02 7.66 1.63
N LEU A 79 6.78 7.07 2.55
CA LEU A 79 7.77 6.04 2.23
C LEU A 79 7.09 4.79 1.64
N TYR A 80 5.99 4.34 2.21
CA TYR A 80 5.25 3.19 1.69
C TYR A 80 4.69 3.45 0.29
N ALA A 81 4.09 4.62 0.06
CA ALA A 81 3.58 5.03 -1.24
C ALA A 81 4.69 5.12 -2.31
N LEU A 82 5.88 5.63 -1.94
CA LEU A 82 7.06 5.61 -2.80
C LEU A 82 7.44 4.18 -3.19
N PHE A 83 7.49 3.23 -2.25
CA PHE A 83 7.82 1.85 -2.54
C PHE A 83 6.77 1.16 -3.41
N LEU A 84 5.48 1.44 -3.23
CA LEU A 84 4.41 0.95 -4.11
C LEU A 84 4.62 1.43 -5.55
N MET A 85 4.98 2.69 -5.74
CA MET A 85 5.25 3.28 -7.05
C MET A 85 6.51 2.69 -7.71
N GLU A 86 7.62 2.62 -6.97
CA GLU A 86 8.91 2.16 -7.50
C GLU A 86 8.99 0.63 -7.67
N SER A 87 8.09 -0.13 -7.05
CA SER A 87 8.09 -1.60 -7.16
C SER A 87 7.84 -2.07 -8.60
N ALA A 88 7.05 -1.33 -9.40
CA ALA A 88 6.86 -1.59 -10.82
C ALA A 88 8.17 -1.50 -11.63
N SER A 89 9.14 -0.70 -11.18
CA SER A 89 10.47 -0.51 -11.78
C SER A 89 11.55 -1.39 -11.14
N GLY A 90 11.17 -2.40 -10.36
CA GLY A 90 12.09 -3.32 -9.68
C GLY A 90 12.60 -2.86 -8.31
N GLY A 91 12.01 -1.80 -7.75
CA GLY A 91 12.30 -1.30 -6.42
C GLY A 91 13.51 -0.36 -6.34
N ILE A 92 13.89 -0.01 -5.11
CA ILE A 92 14.93 0.98 -4.81
C ILE A 92 16.16 0.29 -4.22
N ASN A 93 17.32 0.51 -4.83
CA ASN A 93 18.62 0.08 -4.31
C ASN A 93 19.31 1.24 -3.59
N PHE A 94 19.57 1.06 -2.31
CA PHE A 94 20.30 2.03 -1.48
C PHE A 94 21.77 1.66 -1.26
N ASN A 95 22.26 0.59 -1.90
CA ASN A 95 23.66 0.23 -1.78
C ASN A 95 24.49 1.10 -2.71
N GLN A 96 25.46 1.81 -2.16
CA GLN A 96 26.41 2.60 -2.94
C GLN A 96 27.32 1.66 -3.73
N PRO A 97 27.49 1.89 -5.04
CA PRO A 97 28.42 1.13 -5.85
C PRO A 97 29.88 1.52 -5.52
N GLN A 98 30.79 0.60 -5.75
CA GLN A 98 32.22 0.85 -5.52
C GLN A 98 32.89 1.52 -6.76
N SER A 99 32.30 1.40 -7.93
CA SER A 99 32.87 1.96 -9.17
C SER A 99 32.49 3.45 -9.32
N PRO A 100 33.47 4.34 -9.61
CA PRO A 100 33.19 5.77 -9.83
C PRO A 100 32.15 6.03 -10.92
N LYS A 101 32.20 5.30 -12.04
CA LYS A 101 31.21 5.45 -13.13
C LYS A 101 29.78 5.09 -12.70
N GLN A 102 29.64 4.10 -11.84
CA GLN A 102 28.33 3.70 -11.31
C GLN A 102 27.87 4.63 -10.21
N MET A 103 28.80 5.33 -9.53
CA MET A 103 28.48 6.31 -8.49
C MET A 103 27.69 7.49 -9.06
N ASP A 104 28.09 8.07 -10.18
CA ASP A 104 27.39 9.17 -10.84
C ASP A 104 25.93 8.79 -11.19
N ILE A 105 25.72 7.57 -11.67
CA ILE A 105 24.39 7.03 -12.00
C ILE A 105 23.58 6.85 -10.71
N TYR A 106 24.19 6.29 -9.67
CA TYR A 106 23.56 6.08 -8.38
C TYR A 106 23.13 7.40 -7.74
N GLU A 107 24.01 8.41 -7.73
CA GLU A 107 23.69 9.72 -7.15
C GLU A 107 22.52 10.42 -7.87
N LYS A 108 22.51 10.38 -9.20
CA LYS A 108 21.40 10.93 -10.00
C LYS A 108 20.09 10.22 -9.67
N ARG A 109 20.11 8.90 -9.64
CA ARG A 109 18.92 8.09 -9.28
C ARG A 109 18.48 8.38 -7.86
N MET A 110 19.41 8.46 -6.91
CA MET A 110 19.09 8.69 -5.51
C MET A 110 18.51 10.08 -5.28
N LYS A 111 19.04 11.11 -5.95
CA LYS A 111 18.46 12.46 -5.93
C LYS A 111 17.02 12.46 -6.44
N ALA A 112 16.74 11.75 -7.54
CA ALA A 112 15.38 11.61 -8.05
C ALA A 112 14.45 10.89 -7.03
N ILE A 113 14.89 9.80 -6.44
CA ILE A 113 14.14 9.05 -5.43
C ILE A 113 13.83 9.90 -4.18
N ILE A 114 14.83 10.67 -3.70
CA ILE A 114 14.65 11.58 -2.56
C ILE A 114 13.63 12.66 -2.92
N HIS A 115 13.73 13.25 -4.11
CA HIS A 115 12.78 14.27 -4.56
C HIS A 115 11.36 13.71 -4.70
N LYS A 116 11.20 12.51 -5.29
CA LYS A 116 9.90 11.81 -5.32
C LYS A 116 9.32 11.65 -3.91
N TYR A 117 10.14 11.18 -2.96
CA TYR A 117 9.72 11.05 -1.57
C TYR A 117 9.26 12.36 -0.95
N GLN A 118 10.00 13.45 -1.18
CA GLN A 118 9.66 14.79 -0.69
C GLN A 118 8.31 15.27 -1.22
N LEU A 119 8.06 15.08 -2.52
CA LEU A 119 6.78 15.44 -3.14
C LEU A 119 5.61 14.60 -2.57
N ILE A 120 5.82 13.28 -2.41
CA ILE A 120 4.80 12.41 -1.79
C ILE A 120 4.57 12.81 -0.33
N TYR A 121 5.63 13.13 0.43
CA TYR A 121 5.52 13.61 1.80
C TYR A 121 4.71 14.90 1.90
N LYS A 122 4.90 15.83 0.97
CA LYS A 122 4.10 17.05 0.82
C LYS A 122 2.63 16.74 0.53
N MET A 123 2.34 15.76 -0.32
CA MET A 123 0.97 15.33 -0.60
C MET A 123 0.25 14.87 0.67
N PHE A 124 0.95 14.24 1.61
CA PHE A 124 0.44 13.86 2.93
C PHE A 124 0.43 15.04 3.94
N GLY A 125 0.56 16.30 3.47
CA GLY A 125 0.53 17.49 4.30
C GLY A 125 1.81 17.76 5.09
N GLY A 126 2.93 17.14 4.69
CA GLY A 126 4.26 17.46 5.22
C GLY A 126 4.86 18.69 4.58
N ASP A 127 5.90 19.21 5.21
CA ASP A 127 6.75 20.27 4.65
C ASP A 127 7.87 19.61 3.84
N GLU A 128 7.93 19.92 2.55
CA GLU A 128 8.88 19.28 1.61
C GLU A 128 10.34 19.42 2.08
N ASP A 129 10.70 20.62 2.57
CA ASP A 129 12.07 20.91 3.03
C ASP A 129 12.43 20.19 4.34
N LYS A 130 11.42 19.74 5.10
CA LYS A 130 11.58 18.99 6.36
C LYS A 130 11.40 17.49 6.19
N ALA A 131 11.26 17.01 4.94
CA ALA A 131 11.15 15.59 4.69
C ALA A 131 12.40 14.85 5.17
N PRO A 132 12.25 13.71 5.89
CA PRO A 132 13.40 12.93 6.34
C PRO A 132 14.26 12.45 5.18
N ASN A 133 15.58 12.49 5.33
CA ASN A 133 16.47 11.94 4.31
C ASN A 133 16.45 10.40 4.36
N ILE A 134 15.75 9.79 3.42
CA ILE A 134 15.58 8.33 3.33
C ILE A 134 16.81 7.60 2.79
N GLU A 135 17.82 8.30 2.27
CA GLU A 135 19.10 7.70 1.92
C GLU A 135 19.83 7.18 3.17
N ILE A 136 19.68 7.88 4.30
CA ILE A 136 20.31 7.54 5.58
C ILE A 136 19.65 6.29 6.16
N PRO A 137 20.42 5.17 6.36
CA PRO A 137 19.87 3.91 6.88
C PRO A 137 19.22 4.07 8.26
N GLU A 138 19.81 4.89 9.15
CA GLU A 138 19.34 5.14 10.52
C GLU A 138 17.97 5.80 10.56
N ILE A 139 17.60 6.51 9.50
CA ILE A 139 16.28 7.12 9.33
C ILE A 139 15.33 6.14 8.65
N ARG A 140 15.75 5.53 7.55
CA ARG A 140 14.92 4.66 6.71
C ARG A 140 14.53 3.34 7.38
N LEU A 141 15.50 2.64 7.98
CA LEU A 141 15.27 1.29 8.51
C LEU A 141 14.24 1.24 9.65
N PRO A 142 14.22 2.17 10.62
CA PRO A 142 13.15 2.24 11.61
C PRO A 142 11.76 2.46 11.00
N MET A 143 11.65 3.29 9.93
CA MET A 143 10.39 3.51 9.22
C MET A 143 9.90 2.23 8.54
N ILE A 144 10.79 1.50 7.85
CA ILE A 144 10.46 0.21 7.23
C ILE A 144 10.05 -0.81 8.30
N SER A 145 10.75 -0.86 9.43
CA SER A 145 10.43 -1.77 10.54
C SER A 145 9.06 -1.47 11.14
N LEU A 146 8.72 -0.18 11.30
CA LEU A 146 7.40 0.23 11.78
C LEU A 146 6.30 -0.21 10.79
N LEU A 147 6.50 0.05 9.49
CA LEU A 147 5.57 -0.37 8.44
C LEU A 147 5.34 -1.88 8.46
N LYS A 148 6.41 -2.68 8.47
CA LYS A 148 6.31 -4.15 8.57
C LYS A 148 5.50 -4.58 9.78
N ARG A 149 5.80 -4.01 10.96
CA ARG A 149 5.08 -4.33 12.20
C ARG A 149 3.58 -3.97 12.13
N GLN A 150 3.21 -2.87 11.47
CA GLN A 150 1.79 -2.50 11.35
C GLN A 150 1.09 -3.37 10.28
N LEU A 151 1.75 -3.67 9.16
CA LEU A 151 1.22 -4.57 8.15
C LEU A 151 1.04 -6.00 8.69
N SER A 152 1.98 -6.51 9.48
CA SER A 152 1.88 -7.84 10.12
C SER A 152 0.60 -7.99 10.96
N LYS A 153 0.09 -6.92 11.56
CA LYS A 153 -1.16 -6.96 12.33
C LYS A 153 -2.39 -7.17 11.46
N LEU A 154 -2.26 -6.95 10.17
CA LEU A 154 -3.33 -7.17 9.19
C LEU A 154 -3.28 -8.60 8.62
N GLY A 155 -2.40 -9.48 9.10
CA GLY A 155 -2.25 -10.85 8.63
C GLY A 155 -3.50 -11.71 8.75
N ASP A 156 -4.39 -11.37 9.68
CA ASP A 156 -5.66 -12.08 9.85
C ASP A 156 -6.72 -11.68 8.81
N VAL A 157 -6.53 -10.55 8.10
CA VAL A 157 -7.50 -10.01 7.15
C VAL A 157 -6.93 -9.83 5.73
N LEU A 158 -5.61 -9.67 5.60
CA LEU A 158 -4.93 -9.58 4.30
C LEU A 158 -4.41 -10.93 3.85
N TYR A 159 -4.91 -11.41 2.71
CA TYR A 159 -4.38 -12.61 2.06
C TYR A 159 -2.96 -12.34 1.56
N HIS A 160 -2.00 -13.21 1.94
CA HIS A 160 -0.58 -13.03 1.63
C HIS A 160 -0.04 -11.66 2.07
N VAL A 161 -0.18 -11.32 3.35
CA VAL A 161 0.26 -10.04 3.93
C VAL A 161 1.72 -9.72 3.60
N ASP A 162 2.57 -10.70 3.41
CA ASP A 162 3.98 -10.53 3.05
C ASP A 162 4.18 -9.84 1.69
N ASP A 163 3.23 -9.99 0.75
CA ASP A 163 3.27 -9.33 -0.55
C ASP A 163 3.15 -7.80 -0.43
N TYR A 164 2.56 -7.32 0.66
CA TYR A 164 2.38 -5.88 0.97
C TYR A 164 3.55 -5.28 1.74
N MET A 165 4.46 -6.12 2.25
CA MET A 165 5.60 -5.66 3.02
C MET A 165 6.74 -5.19 2.12
N ILE A 166 7.44 -4.15 2.57
CA ILE A 166 8.69 -3.74 1.93
C ILE A 166 9.74 -4.81 2.26
N GLN A 167 10.19 -5.52 1.25
CA GLN A 167 11.18 -6.60 1.38
C GLN A 167 12.40 -6.30 0.52
N ARG A 168 13.54 -6.86 0.90
CA ARG A 168 14.76 -6.80 0.09
C ARG A 168 14.79 -8.01 -0.83
N ASN A 169 14.83 -7.76 -2.13
CA ASN A 169 14.91 -8.83 -3.12
C ASN A 169 16.36 -9.37 -3.27
N ILE A 170 16.54 -10.40 -4.10
CA ILE A 170 17.83 -11.05 -4.33
C ILE A 170 18.89 -10.10 -4.92
N TYR A 171 18.49 -9.00 -5.57
CA TYR A 171 19.38 -7.97 -6.12
C TYR A 171 19.71 -6.87 -5.09
N GLY A 172 19.21 -6.99 -3.87
CA GLY A 172 19.41 -6.01 -2.81
C GLY A 172 18.47 -4.80 -2.88
N ASN A 173 17.51 -4.77 -3.81
CA ASN A 173 16.54 -3.70 -3.92
C ASN A 173 15.41 -3.90 -2.90
N TYR A 174 14.97 -2.82 -2.30
CA TYR A 174 13.75 -2.80 -1.49
C TYR A 174 12.53 -2.61 -2.39
N ALA A 175 11.56 -3.49 -2.30
CA ALA A 175 10.35 -3.48 -3.10
C ALA A 175 9.17 -4.08 -2.33
N VAL A 176 7.97 -3.84 -2.82
CA VAL A 176 6.73 -4.49 -2.43
C VAL A 176 6.35 -5.46 -3.54
N SER A 177 5.88 -6.66 -3.22
CA SER A 177 5.62 -7.72 -4.21
C SER A 177 4.22 -7.67 -4.81
N ILE A 178 3.35 -6.78 -4.32
CA ILE A 178 1.99 -6.63 -4.85
C ILE A 178 2.00 -6.10 -6.29
N SER A 179 1.07 -6.59 -7.11
CA SER A 179 0.92 -6.12 -8.48
C SER A 179 0.60 -4.63 -8.55
N SER A 180 1.20 -3.92 -9.51
CA SER A 180 0.89 -2.50 -9.77
C SER A 180 -0.58 -2.25 -10.12
N SER A 181 -1.28 -3.27 -10.66
CA SER A 181 -2.74 -3.21 -10.92
C SER A 181 -3.59 -3.14 -9.65
N LEU A 182 -3.00 -3.41 -8.49
CA LEU A 182 -3.65 -3.29 -7.18
C LEU A 182 -3.19 -2.05 -6.41
N CYS A 183 -2.30 -1.24 -6.98
CA CYS A 183 -1.81 0.00 -6.37
C CYS A 183 -2.64 1.18 -6.88
N LEU A 184 -3.51 1.70 -6.02
CA LEU A 184 -4.48 2.73 -6.33
C LEU A 184 -4.19 4.00 -5.53
N CYS A 185 -4.65 5.13 -6.03
CA CYS A 185 -4.67 6.40 -5.31
C CYS A 185 -6.06 7.01 -5.34
N SER A 186 -6.43 7.73 -4.30
CA SER A 186 -7.66 8.51 -4.30
C SER A 186 -7.39 9.95 -4.71
N GLY A 187 -8.31 10.52 -5.50
CA GLY A 187 -8.33 11.92 -5.86
C GLY A 187 -8.96 12.81 -4.77
N ALA A 188 -9.33 14.03 -5.14
CA ALA A 188 -10.03 14.95 -4.25
C ALA A 188 -11.41 14.41 -3.83
N ASP A 189 -12.11 13.78 -4.73
CA ASP A 189 -13.33 13.03 -4.40
C ASP A 189 -12.98 11.64 -3.86
N LYS A 190 -13.72 11.19 -2.83
CA LYS A 190 -13.56 9.84 -2.23
C LYS A 190 -13.82 8.71 -3.23
N ASN A 191 -14.64 8.96 -4.22
CA ASN A 191 -15.04 7.98 -5.23
C ASN A 191 -14.11 8.00 -6.44
N ASP A 192 -13.22 9.00 -6.56
CA ASP A 192 -12.24 9.09 -7.65
C ASP A 192 -10.99 8.27 -7.29
N ILE A 193 -11.11 6.94 -7.38
CA ILE A 193 -10.01 6.00 -7.16
C ILE A 193 -9.48 5.55 -8.52
N LYS A 194 -8.18 5.75 -8.73
CA LYS A 194 -7.47 5.44 -9.99
C LYS A 194 -6.20 4.66 -9.71
N LEU A 195 -5.69 3.98 -10.71
CA LEU A 195 -4.33 3.45 -10.69
C LEU A 195 -3.31 4.60 -10.57
N PHE A 196 -2.16 4.34 -9.98
CA PHE A 196 -1.05 5.32 -9.99
C PHE A 196 -0.67 5.74 -11.42
N SER A 197 -0.75 4.81 -12.38
CA SER A 197 -0.48 5.05 -13.80
C SER A 197 -1.54 5.89 -14.53
N GLU A 198 -2.67 6.16 -13.91
CA GLU A 198 -3.78 6.94 -14.48
C GLU A 198 -3.94 8.31 -13.81
N SER A 199 -3.28 8.53 -12.69
CA SER A 199 -3.34 9.78 -11.93
C SER A 199 -2.25 10.74 -12.36
N GLU A 200 -2.62 11.93 -12.86
CA GLU A 200 -1.67 12.93 -13.35
C GLU A 200 -0.57 13.29 -12.33
N ASN A 201 -0.94 13.43 -11.06
CA ASN A 201 0.03 13.78 -10.01
C ASN A 201 1.04 12.65 -9.81
N TRP A 202 0.59 11.40 -9.77
CA TRP A 202 1.45 10.24 -9.59
C TRP A 202 2.32 9.98 -10.83
N ILE A 203 1.77 10.19 -12.04
CA ILE A 203 2.54 10.11 -13.31
C ILE A 203 3.66 11.15 -13.32
N LYS A 204 3.38 12.41 -12.94
CA LYS A 204 4.39 13.48 -12.88
C LYS A 204 5.50 13.14 -11.90
N ILE A 205 5.17 12.59 -10.73
CA ILE A 205 6.17 12.16 -9.74
C ILE A 205 6.95 10.95 -10.25
N ALA A 206 6.29 9.98 -10.86
CA ALA A 206 6.97 8.79 -11.38
C ALA A 206 7.98 9.10 -12.50
N ALA A 207 7.72 10.14 -13.29
CA ALA A 207 8.56 10.58 -14.42
C ALA A 207 9.86 11.32 -14.02
N LEU A 208 10.03 11.68 -12.75
CA LEU A 208 11.28 12.24 -12.21
C LEU A 208 12.37 11.16 -12.11
#